data_7f9aa510eb0b65c964f7868f737f35a4
#
_entry.id   7f9aa510eb0b65c964f7868f737f35a4
#
_cell.length_a   1.000
_cell.length_b   1.000
_cell.length_c   1.000
_cell.angle_alpha   90.00
_cell.angle_beta   90.00
_cell.angle_gamma   90.00
#
_symmetry.space_group_name_H-M   'P 1'
#
loop_
_entity.id
_entity.type
_entity.pdbx_description
1 polymer ?
#
loop_
_entity_poly.entity_id
_entity_poly.type
_entity_poly.pdbx_seq_one_letter_code
_entity_poly.pdbx_strand_id
1 'polypeptide(L)'
;MLVFDSHAHCGLTLPFANIHHLWQAGRIAGGVLISPVEEVYDRYDPWFVDSQEYRESREKVHAYLKSLRSEYIFAYWFVWNDFKPPPGNGFDGIKWHRHSNEPEYQVGLPEYRAFLEQVCSLGLPLMLEDEFQNTLDLVNQINQRIPIIIPHFGGLNGGYQRLKRAGLFEKPNIYVDTALASPHEIVDFAGDYGTDRILFGSDYPFGDPAYERYKVEQIFTGRDREKVLAENLLALLGRN
;
A
#
# COMPACT_ATOMS: atom_id res chain seq x y z
N MET A 1 -11.34 -20.01 6.57
CA MET A 1 -10.15 -19.14 6.50
C MET A 1 -10.62 -17.73 6.17
N LEU A 2 -10.20 -16.75 6.94
CA LEU A 2 -10.37 -15.33 6.58
C LEU A 2 -9.43 -14.96 5.43
N VAL A 3 -9.81 -13.97 4.65
CA VAL A 3 -9.00 -13.42 3.56
C VAL A 3 -9.04 -11.90 3.70
N PHE A 4 -7.88 -11.23 3.61
CA PHE A 4 -7.75 -9.78 3.73
C PHE A 4 -7.01 -9.20 2.54
N ASP A 5 -7.60 -8.21 1.92
CA ASP A 5 -7.04 -7.46 0.79
C ASP A 5 -6.11 -6.37 1.33
N SER A 6 -4.82 -6.42 1.01
CA SER A 6 -3.84 -5.44 1.49
C SER A 6 -3.81 -4.14 0.68
N HIS A 7 -4.55 -4.08 -0.44
CA HIS A 7 -4.47 -2.95 -1.36
C HIS A 7 -5.80 -2.74 -2.10
N ALA A 8 -6.63 -1.83 -1.62
CA ALA A 8 -7.86 -1.44 -2.29
C ALA A 8 -8.12 0.07 -2.14
N HIS A 9 -8.50 0.74 -3.21
CA HIS A 9 -8.88 2.14 -3.16
C HIS A 9 -10.34 2.32 -2.74
N CYS A 10 -10.57 3.31 -1.88
CA CYS A 10 -11.88 3.69 -1.39
C CYS A 10 -11.88 5.18 -1.01
N GLY A 11 -12.92 5.91 -1.36
CA GLY A 11 -13.01 7.33 -1.08
C GLY A 11 -14.40 7.88 -1.29
N LEU A 12 -14.51 9.19 -1.43
CA LEU A 12 -15.78 9.88 -1.63
C LEU A 12 -16.34 9.62 -3.03
N THR A 13 -15.46 9.55 -4.04
CA THR A 13 -15.80 9.24 -5.43
C THR A 13 -15.88 7.74 -5.70
N LEU A 14 -15.27 6.94 -4.84
CA LEU A 14 -15.25 5.49 -4.90
C LEU A 14 -15.72 4.91 -3.55
N PRO A 15 -17.04 4.97 -3.25
CA PRO A 15 -17.55 4.68 -1.92
C PRO A 15 -17.37 3.23 -1.49
N PHE A 16 -17.25 3.01 -0.18
CA PHE A 16 -17.01 1.71 0.44
C PHE A 16 -18.00 0.62 0.00
N ALA A 17 -19.25 0.98 -0.26
CA ALA A 17 -20.24 0.03 -0.72
C ALA A 17 -19.82 -0.74 -1.98
N ASN A 18 -19.06 -0.11 -2.88
CA ASN A 18 -18.59 -0.71 -4.12
C ASN A 18 -17.59 -1.84 -3.86
N ILE A 19 -16.50 -1.54 -3.14
CA ILE A 19 -15.48 -2.55 -2.81
C ILE A 19 -16.06 -3.61 -1.86
N HIS A 20 -16.88 -3.23 -0.90
CA HIS A 20 -17.50 -4.16 0.04
C HIS A 20 -18.36 -5.21 -0.69
N HIS A 21 -19.13 -4.80 -1.70
CA HIS A 21 -19.89 -5.74 -2.53
C HIS A 21 -18.98 -6.75 -3.24
N LEU A 22 -17.86 -6.31 -3.81
CA LEU A 22 -16.90 -7.18 -4.47
C LEU A 22 -16.17 -8.09 -3.46
N TRP A 23 -15.82 -7.58 -2.29
CA TRP A 23 -15.25 -8.38 -1.22
C TRP A 23 -16.21 -9.49 -0.77
N GLN A 24 -17.51 -9.17 -0.61
CA GLN A 24 -18.50 -10.18 -0.28
C GLN A 24 -18.62 -11.25 -1.38
N ALA A 25 -18.70 -10.85 -2.65
CA ALA A 25 -18.73 -11.77 -3.79
C ALA A 25 -17.46 -12.64 -3.87
N GLY A 26 -16.28 -12.05 -3.61
CA GLY A 26 -15.00 -12.72 -3.55
C GLY A 26 -14.74 -13.47 -2.24
N ARG A 27 -15.67 -13.46 -1.26
CA ARG A 27 -15.49 -14.04 0.09
C ARG A 27 -14.25 -13.49 0.79
N ILE A 28 -13.98 -12.21 0.65
CA ILE A 28 -12.93 -11.45 1.31
C ILE A 28 -13.55 -10.80 2.54
N ALA A 29 -12.92 -10.97 3.71
CA ALA A 29 -13.48 -10.50 4.97
C ALA A 29 -13.35 -8.98 5.15
N GLY A 30 -12.35 -8.38 4.55
CA GLY A 30 -12.03 -6.96 4.63
C GLY A 30 -10.62 -6.68 4.12
N GLY A 31 -10.02 -5.57 4.54
CA GLY A 31 -8.67 -5.23 4.11
C GLY A 31 -8.28 -3.79 4.36
N VAL A 32 -7.21 -3.37 3.70
CA VAL A 32 -6.65 -2.02 3.73
C VAL A 32 -7.35 -1.14 2.70
N LEU A 33 -7.85 -0.01 3.16
CA LEU A 33 -8.43 1.03 2.33
C LEU A 33 -7.48 2.21 2.19
N ILE A 34 -7.26 2.63 0.95
CA ILE A 34 -6.40 3.74 0.55
C ILE A 34 -7.27 4.71 -0.27
N SER A 35 -7.13 6.03 -0.06
CA SER A 35 -7.86 6.99 -0.89
C SER A 35 -7.49 6.87 -2.38
N PRO A 36 -8.42 7.15 -3.30
CA PRO A 36 -8.07 7.37 -4.70
C PRO A 36 -7.07 8.53 -4.81
N VAL A 37 -6.14 8.41 -5.76
CA VAL A 37 -5.10 9.44 -5.98
C VAL A 37 -5.72 10.80 -6.28
N GLU A 38 -6.78 10.81 -7.09
CA GLU A 38 -7.47 12.01 -7.56
C GLU A 38 -8.19 12.78 -6.45
N GLU A 39 -8.42 12.15 -5.29
CA GLU A 39 -8.93 12.83 -4.09
C GLU A 39 -7.82 13.49 -3.25
N VAL A 40 -6.56 13.22 -3.59
CA VAL A 40 -5.38 13.77 -2.93
C VAL A 40 -4.74 14.88 -3.77
N TYR A 41 -4.60 14.66 -5.06
CA TYR A 41 -4.06 15.63 -6.05
C TYR A 41 -4.49 15.25 -7.46
N ASP A 42 -4.36 16.21 -8.41
CA ASP A 42 -4.53 15.88 -9.83
C ASP A 42 -3.27 15.20 -10.36
N ARG A 43 -3.33 13.88 -10.55
CA ARG A 43 -2.21 13.07 -11.04
C ARG A 43 -1.86 13.33 -12.50
N TYR A 44 -2.74 13.96 -13.26
CA TYR A 44 -2.55 14.23 -14.67
C TYR A 44 -1.97 15.61 -14.93
N ASP A 45 -1.86 16.46 -13.89
CA ASP A 45 -1.23 17.77 -13.96
C ASP A 45 0.11 17.80 -13.22
N PRO A 46 1.26 17.67 -13.94
CA PRO A 46 2.58 17.71 -13.30
C PRO A 46 2.90 19.08 -12.67
N TRP A 47 2.15 20.12 -13.04
CA TRP A 47 2.26 21.48 -12.51
C TRP A 47 1.20 21.78 -11.44
N PHE A 48 0.61 20.73 -10.89
CA PHE A 48 -0.46 20.82 -9.92
C PHE A 48 -0.14 21.80 -8.79
N VAL A 49 -1.05 22.75 -8.59
CA VAL A 49 -1.00 23.72 -7.49
C VAL A 49 -2.02 23.34 -6.42
N ASP A 50 -1.57 23.15 -5.20
CA ASP A 50 -2.43 22.73 -4.09
C ASP A 50 -3.45 23.81 -3.72
N SER A 51 -4.69 23.61 -4.14
CA SER A 51 -5.81 24.51 -3.86
C SER A 51 -6.46 24.22 -2.50
N GLN A 52 -7.28 25.16 -2.02
CA GLN A 52 -8.13 24.97 -0.85
C GLN A 52 -9.06 23.75 -1.02
N GLU A 53 -9.60 23.55 -2.22
CA GLU A 53 -10.49 22.44 -2.54
C GLU A 53 -9.81 21.08 -2.37
N TYR A 54 -8.58 20.92 -2.85
CA TYR A 54 -7.83 19.69 -2.67
C TYR A 54 -7.43 19.46 -1.20
N ARG A 55 -7.09 20.50 -0.45
CA ARG A 55 -6.83 20.38 1.00
C ARG A 55 -8.06 19.87 1.75
N GLU A 56 -9.24 20.44 1.44
CA GLU A 56 -10.51 19.98 2.02
C GLU A 56 -10.89 18.57 1.56
N SER A 57 -10.61 18.21 0.30
CA SER A 57 -10.83 16.87 -0.22
C SER A 57 -10.00 15.83 0.55
N ARG A 58 -8.71 16.09 0.75
CA ARG A 58 -7.83 15.20 1.53
C ARG A 58 -8.33 15.03 2.97
N GLU A 59 -8.74 16.11 3.63
CA GLU A 59 -9.28 16.04 4.99
C GLU A 59 -10.56 15.19 5.04
N LYS A 60 -11.48 15.40 4.09
CA LYS A 60 -12.74 14.67 4.00
C LYS A 60 -12.53 13.19 3.71
N VAL A 61 -11.68 12.83 2.73
CA VAL A 61 -11.43 11.43 2.40
C VAL A 61 -10.72 10.69 3.52
N HIS A 62 -9.74 11.32 4.18
CA HIS A 62 -9.09 10.72 5.34
C HIS A 62 -10.05 10.52 6.51
N ALA A 63 -10.92 11.50 6.78
CA ALA A 63 -11.97 11.36 7.80
C ALA A 63 -12.96 10.23 7.45
N TYR A 64 -13.32 10.10 6.17
CA TYR A 64 -14.18 9.03 5.70
C TYR A 64 -13.52 7.66 5.90
N LEU A 65 -12.29 7.45 5.43
CA LEU A 65 -11.57 6.19 5.63
C LEU A 65 -11.43 5.83 7.11
N LYS A 66 -11.09 6.81 7.93
CA LYS A 66 -11.00 6.63 9.39
C LYS A 66 -12.33 6.17 9.98
N SER A 67 -13.46 6.67 9.49
CA SER A 67 -14.81 6.30 9.97
C SER A 67 -15.21 4.86 9.63
N LEU A 68 -14.58 4.27 8.60
CA LEU A 68 -14.83 2.89 8.16
C LEU A 68 -14.04 1.84 8.96
N ARG A 69 -13.03 2.26 9.73
CA ARG A 69 -12.17 1.34 10.48
C ARG A 69 -12.97 0.44 11.42
N SER A 70 -12.61 -0.83 11.40
CA SER A 70 -13.22 -1.86 12.24
C SER A 70 -12.21 -2.97 12.55
N GLU A 71 -12.66 -4.09 13.07
CA GLU A 71 -11.86 -5.30 13.24
C GLU A 71 -11.28 -5.83 11.92
N TYR A 72 -12.00 -5.63 10.80
CA TYR A 72 -11.66 -6.15 9.48
C TYR A 72 -11.29 -5.06 8.46
N ILE A 73 -11.43 -3.80 8.79
CA ILE A 73 -11.16 -2.67 7.89
C ILE A 73 -10.03 -1.82 8.47
N PHE A 74 -8.97 -1.69 7.70
CA PHE A 74 -7.78 -0.91 8.04
C PHE A 74 -7.68 0.29 7.10
N ALA A 75 -7.29 1.44 7.60
CA ALA A 75 -7.18 2.66 6.81
C ALA A 75 -5.73 3.14 6.74
N TYR A 76 -5.24 3.45 5.54
CA TYR A 76 -3.94 4.06 5.35
C TYR A 76 -4.07 5.55 5.08
N TRP A 77 -3.13 6.30 5.65
CA TRP A 77 -2.97 7.74 5.44
C TRP A 77 -2.21 7.99 4.15
N PHE A 78 -2.82 8.68 3.18
CA PHE A 78 -2.14 9.05 1.94
C PHE A 78 -1.37 10.35 2.16
N VAL A 79 -0.04 10.33 1.97
CA VAL A 79 0.81 11.49 2.22
C VAL A 79 0.76 12.49 1.06
N TRP A 80 0.75 13.77 1.40
CA TRP A 80 0.90 14.88 0.47
C TRP A 80 2.19 15.67 0.78
N ASN A 81 2.54 16.64 -0.08
CA ASN A 81 3.74 17.48 0.07
C ASN A 81 3.75 18.41 1.30
N ASP A 82 2.62 18.49 2.04
CA ASP A 82 2.60 19.15 3.34
C ASP A 82 3.21 18.29 4.46
N PHE A 83 3.51 17.02 4.17
CA PHE A 83 4.10 16.04 5.07
C PHE A 83 3.46 15.98 6.46
N LYS A 84 2.15 16.25 6.52
CA LYS A 84 1.40 16.08 7.76
C LYS A 84 1.32 14.61 8.12
N PRO A 85 1.70 14.23 9.33
CA PRO A 85 1.56 12.86 9.80
C PRO A 85 0.09 12.52 10.05
N PRO A 86 -0.27 11.22 10.06
CA PRO A 86 -1.60 10.81 10.46
C PRO A 86 -1.91 11.26 11.89
N PRO A 87 -3.11 11.79 12.16
CA PRO A 87 -3.49 12.28 13.48
C PRO A 87 -3.67 11.11 14.46
N GLY A 88 -2.72 10.93 15.39
CA GLY A 88 -2.78 9.93 16.46
C GLY A 88 -3.02 8.50 15.97
N ASN A 89 -3.79 7.71 16.71
CA ASN A 89 -4.10 6.30 16.40
C ASN A 89 -5.23 6.13 15.35
N GLY A 90 -5.32 7.03 14.40
CA GLY A 90 -6.41 7.05 13.42
C GLY A 90 -6.19 6.21 12.16
N PHE A 91 -4.98 5.71 11.93
CA PHE A 91 -4.60 4.98 10.72
C PHE A 91 -3.71 3.80 11.06
N ASP A 92 -3.72 2.79 10.19
CA ASP A 92 -3.02 1.53 10.38
C ASP A 92 -1.74 1.45 9.50
N GLY A 93 -1.53 2.43 8.62
CA GLY A 93 -0.36 2.54 7.75
C GLY A 93 -0.35 3.83 6.94
N ILE A 94 0.66 3.95 6.09
CA ILE A 94 0.91 5.12 5.22
C ILE A 94 0.91 4.67 3.76
N LYS A 95 0.29 5.46 2.88
CA LYS A 95 0.46 5.34 1.41
C LYS A 95 1.33 6.50 0.94
N TRP A 96 2.43 6.15 0.26
CA TRP A 96 3.28 7.03 -0.51
C TRP A 96 3.14 6.66 -1.98
N HIS A 97 2.78 7.62 -2.83
CA HIS A 97 2.49 7.34 -4.23
C HIS A 97 2.92 8.50 -5.12
N ARG A 98 3.83 8.24 -6.06
CA ARG A 98 4.19 9.13 -7.18
C ARG A 98 4.72 8.33 -8.35
N HIS A 99 4.42 8.81 -9.55
CA HIS A 99 4.99 8.32 -10.81
C HIS A 99 5.57 9.47 -11.62
N SER A 100 6.35 9.13 -12.65
CA SER A 100 6.79 10.10 -13.66
C SER A 100 5.55 10.81 -14.24
N ASN A 101 5.64 12.10 -14.39
CA ASN A 101 4.56 13.01 -14.80
C ASN A 101 3.51 13.36 -13.74
N GLU A 102 3.65 12.87 -12.53
CA GLU A 102 2.88 13.34 -11.38
C GLU A 102 3.67 14.42 -10.59
N PRO A 103 2.98 15.24 -9.75
CA PRO A 103 3.68 16.21 -8.90
C PRO A 103 4.72 15.51 -7.99
N GLU A 104 5.97 15.94 -8.05
CA GLU A 104 7.05 15.34 -7.26
C GLU A 104 6.91 15.63 -5.76
N TYR A 105 7.39 14.71 -4.91
CA TYR A 105 7.57 14.99 -3.49
C TYR A 105 8.72 15.96 -3.27
N GLN A 106 8.48 16.94 -2.42
CA GLN A 106 9.50 17.94 -2.04
C GLN A 106 10.45 17.37 -0.97
N VAL A 107 11.22 16.35 -1.37
CA VAL A 107 12.17 15.67 -0.49
C VAL A 107 13.32 16.61 -0.08
N GLY A 108 13.89 16.37 1.09
CA GLY A 108 14.99 17.18 1.61
C GLY A 108 14.60 18.41 2.43
N LEU A 109 13.32 18.80 2.41
CA LEU A 109 12.79 19.82 3.31
C LEU A 109 12.81 19.35 4.79
N PRO A 110 12.89 20.27 5.76
CA PRO A 110 12.79 19.92 7.18
C PRO A 110 11.51 19.14 7.53
N GLU A 111 10.38 19.52 6.93
CA GLU A 111 9.07 18.88 7.11
C GLU A 111 9.07 17.43 6.65
N TYR A 112 9.70 17.13 5.51
CA TYR A 112 9.88 15.77 5.01
C TYR A 112 10.65 14.90 6.01
N ARG A 113 11.77 15.41 6.53
CA ARG A 113 12.58 14.67 7.51
C ARG A 113 11.84 14.44 8.80
N ALA A 114 11.15 15.47 9.31
CA ALA A 114 10.33 15.36 10.52
C ALA A 114 9.21 14.32 10.33
N PHE A 115 8.57 14.30 9.17
CA PHE A 115 7.56 13.31 8.82
C PHE A 115 8.11 11.88 8.84
N LEU A 116 9.25 11.62 8.18
CA LEU A 116 9.87 10.28 8.19
C LEU A 116 10.22 9.82 9.61
N GLU A 117 10.80 10.69 10.44
CA GLU A 117 11.10 10.37 11.84
C GLU A 117 9.82 10.03 12.62
N GLN A 118 8.76 10.77 12.41
CA GLN A 118 7.48 10.52 13.08
C GLN A 118 6.85 9.22 12.62
N VAL A 119 6.81 8.94 11.32
CA VAL A 119 6.29 7.67 10.76
C VAL A 119 7.08 6.49 11.33
N CYS A 120 8.40 6.58 11.37
CA CYS A 120 9.26 5.57 11.97
C CYS A 120 8.99 5.41 13.47
N SER A 121 8.75 6.50 14.21
CA SER A 121 8.46 6.45 15.65
C SER A 121 7.09 5.83 15.95
N LEU A 122 6.12 5.98 15.04
CA LEU A 122 4.80 5.37 15.15
C LEU A 122 4.81 3.87 14.82
N GLY A 123 5.88 3.38 14.17
CA GLY A 123 5.98 1.99 13.74
C GLY A 123 5.00 1.58 12.65
N LEU A 124 4.40 2.54 11.93
CA LEU A 124 3.40 2.28 10.92
C LEU A 124 4.05 1.71 9.64
N PRO A 125 3.46 0.68 9.01
CA PRO A 125 3.92 0.22 7.71
C PRO A 125 3.72 1.29 6.64
N LEU A 126 4.66 1.36 5.71
CA LEU A 126 4.63 2.27 4.58
C LEU A 126 4.42 1.50 3.28
N MET A 127 3.30 1.71 2.59
CA MET A 127 3.12 1.25 1.21
C MET A 127 3.75 2.28 0.28
N LEU A 128 4.83 1.89 -0.37
CA LEU A 128 5.71 2.75 -1.16
C LEU A 128 5.58 2.46 -2.65
N GLU A 129 5.04 3.41 -3.38
CA GLU A 129 4.96 3.39 -4.83
C GLU A 129 5.59 4.68 -5.37
N ASP A 130 6.77 4.57 -5.97
CA ASP A 130 7.55 5.68 -6.48
C ASP A 130 8.55 5.17 -7.54
N GLU A 131 9.16 6.07 -8.27
CA GLU A 131 10.20 5.75 -9.24
C GLU A 131 11.36 4.94 -8.62
N PHE A 132 12.05 4.17 -9.44
CA PHE A 132 13.08 3.22 -8.99
C PHE A 132 14.10 3.85 -8.03
N GLN A 133 14.69 5.00 -8.40
CA GLN A 133 15.73 5.61 -7.58
C GLN A 133 15.16 6.16 -6.27
N ASN A 134 14.01 6.82 -6.33
CA ASN A 134 13.32 7.34 -5.15
C ASN A 134 12.94 6.21 -4.18
N THR A 135 12.49 5.07 -4.71
CA THR A 135 12.21 3.86 -3.91
C THR A 135 13.45 3.40 -3.15
N LEU A 136 14.60 3.26 -3.82
CA LEU A 136 15.84 2.85 -3.17
C LEU A 136 16.30 3.86 -2.11
N ASP A 137 16.23 5.14 -2.43
CA ASP A 137 16.66 6.21 -1.53
C ASP A 137 15.80 6.29 -0.27
N LEU A 138 14.47 6.18 -0.42
CA LEU A 138 13.54 6.19 0.71
C LEU A 138 13.74 4.95 1.60
N VAL A 139 13.85 3.77 1.00
CA VAL A 139 14.12 2.52 1.74
C VAL A 139 15.43 2.62 2.53
N ASN A 140 16.48 3.22 1.95
CA ASN A 140 17.77 3.41 2.64
C ASN A 140 17.66 4.43 3.77
N GLN A 141 16.89 5.52 3.60
CA GLN A 141 16.66 6.51 4.66
C GLN A 141 15.89 5.94 5.84
N ILE A 142 14.88 5.11 5.57
CA ILE A 142 14.11 4.41 6.62
C ILE A 142 14.97 3.38 7.35
N ASN A 143 15.91 2.76 6.66
CA ASN A 143 16.91 1.83 7.24
C ASN A 143 16.29 0.76 8.17
N GLN A 144 15.32 0.03 7.67
CA GLN A 144 14.66 -1.10 8.36
C GLN A 144 13.89 -0.75 9.65
N ARG A 145 13.68 0.52 9.94
CA ARG A 145 12.97 0.96 11.17
C ARG A 145 11.48 0.60 11.18
N ILE A 146 10.86 0.46 10.00
CA ILE A 146 9.45 0.10 9.82
C ILE A 146 9.30 -0.90 8.66
N PRO A 147 8.19 -1.65 8.60
CA PRO A 147 7.83 -2.42 7.42
C PRO A 147 7.56 -1.51 6.21
N ILE A 148 8.03 -1.92 5.04
CA ILE A 148 7.74 -1.26 3.77
C ILE A 148 7.09 -2.27 2.84
N ILE A 149 5.92 -1.92 2.30
CA ILE A 149 5.21 -2.71 1.29
C ILE A 149 5.52 -2.10 -0.07
N ILE A 150 6.09 -2.90 -0.96
CA ILE A 150 6.29 -2.55 -2.37
C ILE A 150 5.10 -3.15 -3.16
N PRO A 151 4.15 -2.32 -3.60
CA PRO A 151 2.96 -2.82 -4.29
C PRO A 151 3.31 -3.40 -5.67
N HIS A 152 2.41 -4.26 -6.20
CA HIS A 152 2.53 -4.84 -7.54
C HIS A 152 3.86 -5.56 -7.79
N PHE A 153 4.47 -6.14 -6.74
CA PHE A 153 5.83 -6.68 -6.82
C PHE A 153 6.85 -5.68 -7.38
N GLY A 154 6.60 -4.40 -7.21
CA GLY A 154 7.46 -3.32 -7.70
C GLY A 154 7.30 -3.03 -9.20
N GLY A 155 6.23 -3.52 -9.83
CA GLY A 155 5.94 -3.24 -11.25
C GLY A 155 5.96 -1.74 -11.56
N LEU A 156 5.43 -0.94 -10.67
CA LEU A 156 5.41 0.53 -10.75
C LEU A 156 6.59 1.22 -10.03
N ASN A 157 7.48 0.46 -9.39
CA ASN A 157 8.71 0.97 -8.76
C ASN A 157 9.96 0.74 -9.64
N GLY A 158 9.78 0.69 -10.93
CA GLY A 158 10.84 0.44 -11.90
C GLY A 158 11.02 -1.03 -12.29
N GLY A 159 10.15 -1.92 -11.82
CA GLY A 159 10.06 -3.33 -12.21
C GLY A 159 10.71 -4.31 -11.23
N TYR A 160 10.04 -5.43 -11.02
CA TYR A 160 10.45 -6.50 -10.10
C TYR A 160 11.90 -6.91 -10.26
N GLN A 161 12.32 -7.29 -11.47
CA GLN A 161 13.67 -7.78 -11.73
C GLN A 161 14.77 -6.73 -11.46
N ARG A 162 14.45 -5.46 -11.67
CA ARG A 162 15.39 -4.37 -11.41
C ARG A 162 15.57 -4.15 -9.91
N LEU A 163 14.48 -4.19 -9.14
CA LEU A 163 14.51 -4.11 -7.69
C LEU A 163 15.22 -5.32 -7.06
N LYS A 164 14.96 -6.52 -7.57
CA LYS A 164 15.63 -7.76 -7.15
C LYS A 164 17.14 -7.66 -7.35
N ARG A 165 17.62 -7.23 -8.53
CA ARG A 165 19.04 -7.04 -8.82
C ARG A 165 19.69 -5.95 -7.96
N ALA A 166 18.92 -4.97 -7.50
CA ALA A 166 19.40 -3.96 -6.56
C ALA A 166 19.46 -4.45 -5.10
N GLY A 167 19.10 -5.71 -4.83
CA GLY A 167 19.10 -6.29 -3.49
C GLY A 167 17.99 -5.76 -2.58
N LEU A 168 16.94 -5.14 -3.13
CA LEU A 168 15.88 -4.56 -2.32
C LEU A 168 15.19 -5.62 -1.46
N PHE A 169 14.86 -6.77 -2.04
CA PHE A 169 14.10 -7.83 -1.40
C PHE A 169 14.91 -8.67 -0.41
N GLU A 170 16.22 -8.49 -0.33
CA GLU A 170 17.09 -9.07 0.70
C GLU A 170 16.87 -8.43 2.08
N LYS A 171 16.30 -7.20 2.11
CA LYS A 171 15.97 -6.50 3.35
C LYS A 171 14.77 -7.14 4.03
N PRO A 172 14.84 -7.56 5.31
CA PRO A 172 13.79 -8.35 5.97
C PRO A 172 12.49 -7.57 6.23
N ASN A 173 12.54 -6.25 6.21
CA ASN A 173 11.39 -5.38 6.40
C ASN A 173 10.65 -5.03 5.09
N ILE A 174 11.08 -5.58 3.94
CA ILE A 174 10.41 -5.34 2.67
C ILE A 174 9.39 -6.44 2.42
N TYR A 175 8.14 -6.03 2.30
CA TYR A 175 6.98 -6.81 1.90
C TYR A 175 6.60 -6.48 0.46
N VAL A 176 5.85 -7.36 -0.18
CA VAL A 176 5.29 -7.16 -1.53
C VAL A 176 3.81 -7.51 -1.53
N ASP A 177 3.01 -6.91 -2.41
CA ASP A 177 1.64 -7.36 -2.63
C ASP A 177 1.42 -7.97 -4.02
N THR A 178 0.42 -8.83 -4.12
CA THR A 178 0.14 -9.60 -5.34
C THR A 178 -0.73 -8.86 -6.34
N ALA A 179 -1.19 -7.65 -6.02
CA ALA A 179 -2.06 -6.87 -6.90
C ALA A 179 -1.41 -6.69 -8.27
N LEU A 180 -2.12 -7.03 -9.32
CA LEU A 180 -1.69 -6.89 -10.73
C LEU A 180 -0.35 -7.59 -11.07
N ALA A 181 0.31 -8.24 -10.12
CA ALA A 181 1.59 -8.91 -10.33
C ALA A 181 1.42 -10.19 -11.17
N SER A 182 2.44 -10.54 -11.96
CA SER A 182 2.42 -11.76 -12.73
C SER A 182 2.61 -12.99 -11.82
N PRO A 183 1.99 -14.15 -12.15
CA PRO A 183 2.25 -15.40 -11.43
C PRO A 183 3.73 -15.78 -11.40
N HIS A 184 4.48 -15.46 -12.46
CA HIS A 184 5.92 -15.73 -12.52
C HIS A 184 6.71 -14.96 -11.44
N GLU A 185 6.44 -13.67 -11.25
CA GLU A 185 7.12 -12.85 -10.24
C GLU A 185 6.79 -13.32 -8.82
N ILE A 186 5.52 -13.70 -8.58
CA ILE A 186 5.08 -14.23 -7.30
C ILE A 186 5.82 -15.54 -6.96
N VAL A 187 5.91 -16.47 -7.91
CA VAL A 187 6.60 -17.76 -7.73
C VAL A 187 8.11 -17.56 -7.57
N ASP A 188 8.72 -16.68 -8.36
CA ASP A 188 10.15 -16.37 -8.30
C ASP A 188 10.53 -15.76 -6.92
N PHE A 189 9.75 -14.81 -6.43
CA PHE A 189 9.96 -14.23 -5.10
C PHE A 189 9.78 -15.27 -3.99
N ALA A 190 8.72 -16.08 -4.05
CA ALA A 190 8.46 -17.11 -3.04
C ALA A 190 9.58 -18.16 -3.00
N GLY A 191 10.17 -18.50 -4.15
CA GLY A 191 11.30 -19.41 -4.26
C GLY A 191 12.57 -18.88 -3.62
N ASP A 192 12.85 -17.58 -3.74
CA ASP A 192 14.08 -16.98 -3.22
C ASP A 192 13.96 -16.47 -1.78
N TYR A 193 12.79 -15.94 -1.40
CA TYR A 193 12.61 -15.20 -0.15
C TYR A 193 11.53 -15.80 0.77
N GLY A 194 10.83 -16.85 0.34
CA GLY A 194 9.70 -17.44 1.07
C GLY A 194 8.41 -16.65 0.94
N THR A 195 7.37 -17.13 1.63
CA THR A 195 6.01 -16.58 1.54
C THR A 195 5.64 -15.60 2.65
N ASP A 196 6.46 -15.47 3.70
CA ASP A 196 6.16 -14.70 4.93
C ASP A 196 6.03 -13.19 4.71
N ARG A 197 6.48 -12.69 3.55
CA ARG A 197 6.46 -11.27 3.20
C ARG A 197 5.65 -10.97 1.93
N ILE A 198 4.81 -11.91 1.50
CA ILE A 198 3.87 -11.74 0.40
C ILE A 198 2.50 -11.43 0.99
N LEU A 199 1.86 -10.36 0.55
CA LEU A 199 0.52 -9.94 0.93
C LEU A 199 -0.42 -10.12 -0.26
N PHE A 200 -1.63 -10.61 -0.02
CA PHE A 200 -2.68 -10.57 -1.02
C PHE A 200 -3.20 -9.15 -1.18
N GLY A 201 -3.21 -8.61 -2.38
CA GLY A 201 -3.78 -7.30 -2.73
C GLY A 201 -4.54 -7.37 -4.05
N SER A 202 -5.55 -6.52 -4.20
CA SER A 202 -6.32 -6.41 -5.45
C SER A 202 -6.03 -5.17 -6.27
N ASP A 203 -5.63 -4.09 -5.64
CA ASP A 203 -5.54 -2.75 -6.26
C ASP A 203 -6.86 -2.31 -6.91
N TYR A 204 -8.00 -2.66 -6.27
CA TYR A 204 -9.30 -2.17 -6.74
C TYR A 204 -9.30 -0.63 -6.84
N PRO A 205 -9.77 0.01 -7.93
CA PRO A 205 -10.58 -0.56 -9.02
C PRO A 205 -9.78 -1.06 -10.23
N PHE A 206 -8.45 -1.03 -10.20
CA PHE A 206 -7.60 -1.46 -11.33
C PHE A 206 -7.56 -2.99 -11.48
N GLY A 207 -7.66 -3.73 -10.37
CA GLY A 207 -7.82 -5.16 -10.33
C GLY A 207 -9.15 -5.60 -9.69
N ASP A 208 -9.61 -6.79 -10.04
CA ASP A 208 -10.80 -7.42 -9.44
C ASP A 208 -10.40 -8.27 -8.23
N PRO A 209 -10.95 -7.99 -7.02
CA PRO A 209 -10.56 -8.72 -5.81
C PRO A 209 -10.76 -10.24 -5.87
N ALA A 210 -11.83 -10.70 -6.53
CA ALA A 210 -12.09 -12.13 -6.64
C ALA A 210 -11.11 -12.82 -7.59
N TYR A 211 -10.76 -12.15 -8.70
CA TYR A 211 -9.78 -12.66 -9.66
C TYR A 211 -8.37 -12.69 -9.07
N GLU A 212 -7.94 -11.62 -8.41
CA GLU A 212 -6.63 -11.55 -7.75
C GLU A 212 -6.50 -12.60 -6.63
N ARG A 213 -7.55 -12.82 -5.85
CA ARG A 213 -7.61 -13.90 -4.89
C ARG A 213 -7.48 -15.27 -5.56
N TYR A 214 -8.25 -15.51 -6.63
CA TYR A 214 -8.16 -16.77 -7.37
C TYR A 214 -6.74 -17.04 -7.89
N LYS A 215 -6.06 -16.03 -8.40
CA LYS A 215 -4.65 -16.11 -8.83
C LYS A 215 -3.75 -16.63 -7.71
N VAL A 216 -3.86 -16.07 -6.51
CA VAL A 216 -3.09 -16.51 -5.33
C VAL A 216 -3.42 -17.95 -4.96
N GLU A 217 -4.69 -18.34 -5.01
CA GLU A 217 -5.14 -19.72 -4.71
C GLU A 217 -4.64 -20.76 -5.73
N GLN A 218 -4.34 -20.35 -6.96
CA GLN A 218 -3.72 -21.24 -7.96
C GLN A 218 -2.21 -21.39 -7.74
N ILE A 219 -1.55 -20.42 -7.12
CA ILE A 219 -0.10 -20.43 -6.88
C ILE A 219 0.24 -21.14 -5.58
N PHE A 220 -0.50 -20.86 -4.51
CA PHE A 220 -0.19 -21.34 -3.16
C PHE A 220 -1.23 -22.32 -2.63
N THR A 221 -0.77 -23.29 -1.85
CA THR A 221 -1.61 -24.29 -1.17
C THR A 221 -1.27 -24.38 0.32
N GLY A 222 -2.16 -25.00 1.10
CA GLY A 222 -1.91 -25.26 2.52
C GLY A 222 -1.55 -24.00 3.29
N ARG A 223 -0.49 -24.08 4.09
CA ARG A 223 -0.04 -23.02 5.00
C ARG A 223 0.43 -21.74 4.28
N ASP A 224 1.10 -21.89 3.14
CA ASP A 224 1.57 -20.71 2.37
C ASP A 224 0.41 -19.87 1.84
N ARG A 225 -0.67 -20.53 1.42
CA ARG A 225 -1.89 -19.83 1.02
C ARG A 225 -2.54 -19.06 2.17
N GLU A 226 -2.59 -19.65 3.36
CA GLU A 226 -3.14 -19.00 4.57
C GLU A 226 -2.33 -17.75 4.94
N LYS A 227 -1.00 -17.86 4.91
CA LYS A 227 -0.09 -16.75 5.16
C LYS A 227 -0.34 -15.60 4.18
N VAL A 228 -0.30 -15.87 2.88
CA VAL A 228 -0.42 -14.84 1.84
C VAL A 228 -1.80 -14.20 1.84
N LEU A 229 -2.87 -14.96 2.03
CA LEU A 229 -4.25 -14.46 1.99
C LEU A 229 -4.67 -13.70 3.24
N ALA A 230 -4.00 -13.88 4.40
CA ALA A 230 -4.46 -13.25 5.63
C ALA A 230 -3.34 -12.98 6.64
N GLU A 231 -2.60 -14.01 7.05
CA GLU A 231 -1.81 -13.96 8.29
C GLU A 231 -0.66 -12.95 8.19
N ASN A 232 -0.01 -12.84 7.04
CA ASN A 232 1.08 -11.90 6.85
C ASN A 232 0.62 -10.44 7.03
N LEU A 233 -0.55 -10.08 6.48
CA LEU A 233 -1.11 -8.75 6.67
C LEU A 233 -1.49 -8.50 8.13
N LEU A 234 -2.16 -9.45 8.77
CA LEU A 234 -2.55 -9.32 10.18
C LEU A 234 -1.33 -9.20 11.09
N ALA A 235 -0.31 -10.01 10.87
CA ALA A 235 0.95 -9.94 11.62
C ALA A 235 1.66 -8.59 11.41
N LEU A 236 1.73 -8.11 10.17
CA LEU A 236 2.31 -6.81 9.83
C LEU A 236 1.59 -5.64 10.52
N LEU A 237 0.27 -5.73 10.68
CA LEU A 237 -0.56 -4.73 11.36
C LEU A 237 -0.65 -4.94 12.89
N GLY A 238 0.03 -5.96 13.45
CA GLY A 238 -0.05 -6.31 14.88
C GLY A 238 -1.44 -6.80 15.30
N ARG A 239 -2.15 -7.46 14.40
CA ARG A 239 -3.49 -8.03 14.61
C ARG A 239 -3.37 -9.56 14.60
N ASN A 240 -3.16 -10.18 15.75
CA ASN A 240 -3.08 -11.65 15.93
C ASN A 240 -4.38 -12.21 16.50
#